data_549caacc750c4f3097f63a516143b705
#
_entry.id   549caacc750c4f3097f63a516143b705
#
_cell.length_a   1.000
_cell.length_b   1.000
_cell.length_c   1.000
_cell.angle_alpha   90.00
_cell.angle_beta   90.00
_cell.angle_gamma   90.00
#
_symmetry.space_group_name_H-M   'P 1'
#
loop_
_entity.id
_entity.type
_entity.pdbx_description
1 polymer ?
#
loop_
_entity_poly.entity_id
_entity_poly.type
_entity_poly.pdbx_seq_one_letter_code
_entity_poly.pdbx_strand_id
1 'polypeptide(L)'
;KELDSTMDTLASYAKSAGKSEGEYLKQLYGSNMTKKIFQGILKDTIIASHYQQDYIDSLQYTDEELQKYYEENKNSFDVANYEMITFNGAAASTKDADGNTVQPTEEESAAALQKAKDAANAALEQVKGGELLVKVAKDYEPIGTYSHPEAGTYSGDAATKWVFDESRQEGDTEIVENGTSIYLLVFHSRTRNDYNTVDVRHILFKVDTTGLDSKAEDY
;
A
#
# COMPACT_ATOMS: atom_id res chain seq x y z
N LYS A 1 25.90 22.29 -7.95
CA LYS A 1 24.47 22.69 -8.02
C LYS A 1 23.62 21.86 -7.06
N GLU A 2 23.61 20.51 -7.14
CA GLU A 2 22.88 19.66 -6.19
C GLU A 2 23.44 19.76 -4.76
N LEU A 3 24.77 19.66 -4.64
CA LEU A 3 25.46 19.84 -3.36
C LEU A 3 25.10 21.19 -2.71
N ASP A 4 25.14 22.27 -3.49
CA ASP A 4 24.82 23.60 -2.99
C ASP A 4 23.37 23.68 -2.54
N SER A 5 22.42 23.17 -3.35
CA SER A 5 21.00 23.15 -3.02
C SER A 5 20.71 22.38 -1.73
N THR A 6 21.39 21.23 -1.53
CA THR A 6 21.22 20.45 -0.29
C THR A 6 21.82 21.17 0.92
N MET A 7 22.95 21.85 0.72
CA MET A 7 23.55 22.68 1.78
C MET A 7 22.69 23.90 2.14
N ASP A 8 22.05 24.53 1.16
CA ASP A 8 21.12 25.65 1.40
C ASP A 8 19.89 25.16 2.17
N THR A 9 19.39 23.95 1.85
CA THR A 9 18.30 23.31 2.59
C THR A 9 18.70 23.02 4.03
N LEU A 10 19.91 22.48 4.26
CA LEU A 10 20.46 22.27 5.60
C LEU A 10 20.53 23.58 6.39
N ALA A 11 21.02 24.66 5.77
CA ALA A 11 21.12 25.97 6.40
C ALA A 11 19.74 26.49 6.83
N SER A 12 18.72 26.29 5.98
CA SER A 12 17.32 26.65 6.28
C SER A 12 16.76 25.88 7.47
N TYR A 13 16.99 24.59 7.53
CA TYR A 13 16.55 23.75 8.68
C TYR A 13 17.28 24.12 9.97
N ALA A 14 18.59 24.33 9.92
CA ALA A 14 19.35 24.79 11.08
C ALA A 14 18.82 26.12 11.62
N LYS A 15 18.56 27.08 10.73
CA LYS A 15 17.99 28.38 11.07
C LYS A 15 16.59 28.24 11.71
N SER A 16 15.73 27.41 11.16
CA SER A 16 14.40 27.14 11.73
C SER A 16 14.47 26.48 13.12
N ALA A 17 15.51 25.70 13.38
CA ALA A 17 15.79 25.11 14.69
C ALA A 17 16.53 26.06 15.66
N GLY A 18 16.80 27.32 15.28
CA GLY A 18 17.54 28.31 16.09
C GLY A 18 19.00 27.92 16.31
N LYS A 19 19.63 27.19 15.38
CA LYS A 19 20.99 26.64 15.50
C LYS A 19 21.86 27.05 14.33
N SER A 20 23.17 27.03 14.56
CA SER A 20 24.13 27.03 13.46
C SER A 20 24.08 25.68 12.71
N GLU A 21 24.48 25.66 11.44
CA GLU A 21 24.58 24.42 10.65
C GLU A 21 25.44 23.34 11.34
N GLY A 22 26.55 23.77 11.95
CA GLY A 22 27.45 22.84 12.67
C GLY A 22 26.81 22.22 13.92
N GLU A 23 26.07 23.00 14.69
CA GLU A 23 25.32 22.49 15.87
C GLU A 23 24.18 21.57 15.45
N TYR A 24 23.48 21.94 14.38
CA TYR A 24 22.39 21.12 13.83
C TYR A 24 22.92 19.78 13.33
N LEU A 25 24.02 19.76 12.58
CA LEU A 25 24.69 18.55 12.13
C LEU A 25 25.17 17.66 13.28
N LYS A 26 25.75 18.26 14.34
CA LYS A 26 26.18 17.51 15.53
C LYS A 26 25.02 16.89 16.28
N GLN A 27 23.89 17.55 16.31
CA GLN A 27 22.66 17.02 16.92
C GLN A 27 22.12 15.82 16.15
N LEU A 28 22.15 15.85 14.80
CA LEU A 28 21.64 14.79 13.95
C LEU A 28 22.58 13.58 13.84
N TYR A 29 23.89 13.84 13.75
CA TYR A 29 24.87 12.82 13.37
C TYR A 29 25.98 12.60 14.41
N GLY A 30 25.88 13.26 15.55
CA GLY A 30 26.84 13.12 16.65
C GLY A 30 27.94 14.19 16.67
N SER A 31 28.64 14.27 17.82
CA SER A 31 29.57 15.37 18.15
C SER A 31 30.74 15.57 17.20
N ASN A 32 31.15 14.51 16.49
CA ASN A 32 32.26 14.53 15.56
C ASN A 32 31.91 15.02 14.14
N MET A 33 30.61 15.18 13.85
CA MET A 33 30.18 15.67 12.54
C MET A 33 30.50 17.14 12.36
N THR A 34 31.12 17.46 11.25
CA THR A 34 31.40 18.83 10.82
C THR A 34 30.77 19.10 9.45
N LYS A 35 30.57 20.38 9.13
CA LYS A 35 30.07 20.78 7.80
C LYS A 35 30.96 20.20 6.67
N LYS A 36 32.29 20.22 6.85
CA LYS A 36 33.25 19.68 5.87
C LYS A 36 33.11 18.18 5.67
N ILE A 37 32.95 17.42 6.77
CA ILE A 37 32.75 15.97 6.71
C ILE A 37 31.39 15.67 6.01
N PHE A 38 30.34 16.37 6.40
CA PHE A 38 29.01 16.21 5.81
C PHE A 38 29.02 16.52 4.30
N GLN A 39 29.65 17.63 3.88
CA GLN A 39 29.82 17.95 2.46
C GLN A 39 30.58 16.89 1.68
N GLY A 40 31.65 16.31 2.29
CA GLY A 40 32.38 15.20 1.68
C GLY A 40 31.49 13.98 1.44
N ILE A 41 30.79 13.52 2.48
CA ILE A 41 29.85 12.39 2.40
C ILE A 41 28.77 12.66 1.35
N LEU A 42 28.15 13.85 1.40
CA LEU A 42 27.10 14.24 0.47
C LEU A 42 27.58 14.24 -0.99
N LYS A 43 28.80 14.76 -1.23
CA LYS A 43 29.41 14.74 -2.57
C LYS A 43 29.61 13.30 -3.07
N ASP A 44 30.12 12.41 -2.24
CA ASP A 44 30.35 11.01 -2.60
C ASP A 44 29.00 10.29 -2.85
N THR A 45 27.99 10.60 -2.04
CA THR A 45 26.63 10.07 -2.23
C THR A 45 26.01 10.52 -3.56
N ILE A 46 26.13 11.81 -3.90
CA ILE A 46 25.63 12.37 -5.17
C ILE A 46 26.34 11.70 -6.36
N ILE A 47 27.67 11.55 -6.29
CA ILE A 47 28.45 10.89 -7.35
C ILE A 47 28.00 9.42 -7.50
N ALA A 48 27.85 8.71 -6.37
CA ALA A 48 27.38 7.32 -6.40
C ALA A 48 25.99 7.18 -6.99
N SER A 49 25.07 8.09 -6.63
CA SER A 49 23.70 8.10 -7.18
C SER A 49 23.68 8.36 -8.67
N HIS A 50 24.47 9.33 -9.17
CA HIS A 50 24.59 9.59 -10.60
C HIS A 50 25.19 8.40 -11.34
N TYR A 51 26.26 7.80 -10.80
CA TYR A 51 26.86 6.61 -11.40
C TYR A 51 25.87 5.45 -11.47
N GLN A 52 25.08 5.24 -10.40
CA GLN A 52 24.04 4.22 -10.38
C GLN A 52 22.98 4.49 -11.45
N GLN A 53 22.54 5.74 -11.58
CA GLN A 53 21.55 6.12 -12.60
C GLN A 53 22.09 5.93 -14.01
N ASP A 54 23.30 6.43 -14.28
CA ASP A 54 23.98 6.26 -15.58
C ASP A 54 24.13 4.77 -15.94
N TYR A 55 24.48 3.93 -14.95
CA TYR A 55 24.56 2.49 -15.14
C TYR A 55 23.22 1.88 -15.49
N ILE A 56 22.15 2.23 -14.74
CA ILE A 56 20.78 1.75 -15.02
C ILE A 56 20.34 2.18 -16.43
N ASP A 57 20.55 3.44 -16.79
CA ASP A 57 20.18 3.99 -18.09
C ASP A 57 20.97 3.35 -19.25
N SER A 58 22.15 2.79 -18.96
CA SER A 58 22.99 2.09 -19.92
C SER A 58 22.55 0.63 -20.19
N LEU A 59 21.70 0.06 -19.31
CA LEU A 59 21.25 -1.32 -19.46
C LEU A 59 20.34 -1.45 -20.70
N GLN A 60 20.58 -2.49 -21.46
CA GLN A 60 19.78 -2.85 -22.64
C GLN A 60 19.26 -4.26 -22.43
N TYR A 61 17.97 -4.46 -22.63
CA TYR A 61 17.33 -5.76 -22.54
C TYR A 61 16.70 -6.11 -23.90
N THR A 62 16.81 -7.36 -24.31
CA THR A 62 16.10 -7.87 -25.48
C THR A 62 14.64 -8.15 -25.14
N ASP A 63 13.78 -8.22 -26.15
CA ASP A 63 12.37 -8.56 -25.97
C ASP A 63 12.20 -9.95 -25.33
N GLU A 64 13.10 -10.90 -25.67
CA GLU A 64 13.11 -12.24 -25.09
C GLU A 64 13.46 -12.23 -23.59
N GLU A 65 14.42 -11.39 -23.18
CA GLU A 65 14.78 -11.22 -21.76
C GLU A 65 13.63 -10.58 -20.98
N LEU A 66 12.98 -9.56 -21.55
CA LEU A 66 11.81 -8.92 -20.94
C LEU A 66 10.63 -9.89 -20.81
N GLN A 67 10.35 -10.67 -21.88
CA GLN A 67 9.30 -11.69 -21.84
C GLN A 67 9.58 -12.75 -20.79
N LYS A 68 10.81 -13.25 -20.71
CA LYS A 68 11.22 -14.22 -19.69
C LYS A 68 11.05 -13.66 -18.30
N TYR A 69 11.49 -12.42 -18.09
CA TYR A 69 11.35 -11.76 -16.76
C TYR A 69 9.88 -11.60 -16.37
N TYR A 70 9.02 -11.23 -17.32
CA TYR A 70 7.57 -11.17 -17.09
C TYR A 70 7.02 -12.54 -16.70
N GLU A 71 7.33 -13.62 -17.44
CA GLU A 71 6.85 -14.96 -17.17
C GLU A 71 7.25 -15.47 -15.76
N GLU A 72 8.47 -15.14 -15.33
CA GLU A 72 8.99 -15.48 -14.00
C GLU A 72 8.40 -14.62 -12.87
N ASN A 73 7.80 -13.47 -13.19
CA ASN A 73 7.34 -12.47 -12.22
C ASN A 73 5.91 -12.00 -12.44
N LYS A 74 5.07 -12.78 -13.12
CA LYS A 74 3.69 -12.40 -13.51
C LYS A 74 2.89 -11.74 -12.41
N ASN A 75 2.95 -12.27 -11.19
CA ASN A 75 2.21 -11.74 -10.05
C ASN A 75 2.53 -10.27 -9.74
N SER A 76 3.71 -9.79 -10.11
CA SER A 76 4.12 -8.38 -9.89
C SER A 76 3.64 -7.45 -10.99
N PHE A 77 3.24 -7.98 -12.14
CA PHE A 77 2.87 -7.22 -13.33
C PHE A 77 1.41 -7.37 -13.73
N ASP A 78 0.75 -8.40 -13.22
CA ASP A 78 -0.66 -8.63 -13.51
C ASP A 78 -1.56 -7.90 -12.52
N VAL A 79 -2.78 -7.69 -12.95
CA VAL A 79 -3.90 -7.27 -12.10
C VAL A 79 -5.05 -8.26 -12.23
N ALA A 80 -5.82 -8.41 -11.18
CA ALA A 80 -6.98 -9.26 -11.18
C ALA A 80 -8.25 -8.47 -10.87
N ASN A 81 -9.32 -8.82 -11.58
CA ASN A 81 -10.68 -8.40 -11.29
C ASN A 81 -11.36 -9.52 -10.49
N TYR A 82 -11.81 -9.20 -9.30
CA TYR A 82 -12.51 -10.14 -8.42
C TYR A 82 -13.41 -9.39 -7.43
N GLU A 83 -14.39 -10.09 -6.91
CA GLU A 83 -15.22 -9.59 -5.81
C GLU A 83 -14.93 -10.38 -4.54
N MET A 84 -15.11 -9.75 -3.39
CA MET A 84 -14.99 -10.45 -2.12
C MET A 84 -15.94 -9.90 -1.04
N ILE A 85 -16.36 -10.79 -0.14
CA ILE A 85 -16.89 -10.41 1.17
C ILE A 85 -15.85 -10.79 2.20
N THR A 86 -15.45 -9.83 3.03
CA THR A 86 -14.59 -10.08 4.19
C THR A 86 -15.47 -10.21 5.43
N PHE A 87 -15.54 -11.40 6.01
CA PHE A 87 -16.20 -11.64 7.29
C PHE A 87 -15.19 -11.48 8.42
N ASN A 88 -15.51 -10.62 9.38
CA ASN A 88 -14.66 -10.38 10.55
C ASN A 88 -14.97 -11.38 11.66
N GLY A 89 -14.05 -12.30 11.91
CA GLY A 89 -14.11 -13.28 12.99
C GLY A 89 -13.38 -12.84 14.27
N ALA A 90 -12.92 -11.60 14.37
CA ALA A 90 -12.31 -11.09 15.59
C ALA A 90 -13.40 -10.75 16.61
N ALA A 91 -13.26 -11.23 17.84
CA ALA A 91 -14.10 -10.80 18.95
C ALA A 91 -13.73 -9.36 19.35
N ALA A 92 -14.76 -8.57 19.66
CA ALA A 92 -14.56 -7.19 20.08
C ALA A 92 -14.12 -7.11 21.54
N SER A 93 -13.15 -6.24 21.84
CA SER A 93 -12.85 -5.87 23.22
C SER A 93 -14.01 -5.07 23.81
N THR A 94 -14.28 -5.27 25.11
CA THR A 94 -15.29 -4.55 25.86
C THR A 94 -14.64 -3.56 26.84
N LYS A 95 -15.47 -2.77 27.55
CA LYS A 95 -15.00 -1.93 28.65
C LYS A 95 -15.63 -2.37 29.95
N ASP A 96 -14.81 -2.40 31.01
CA ASP A 96 -15.32 -2.62 32.37
C ASP A 96 -16.01 -1.36 32.96
N ALA A 97 -16.52 -1.47 34.18
CA ALA A 97 -17.20 -0.37 34.85
C ALA A 97 -16.29 0.85 35.11
N ASP A 98 -14.98 0.65 35.17
CA ASP A 98 -13.96 1.69 35.40
C ASP A 98 -13.43 2.28 34.06
N GLY A 99 -13.94 1.80 32.90
CA GLY A 99 -13.57 2.27 31.58
C GLY A 99 -12.30 1.61 30.99
N ASN A 100 -11.72 0.60 31.64
CA ASN A 100 -10.56 -0.12 31.16
C ASN A 100 -10.97 -1.09 30.03
N THR A 101 -10.09 -1.30 29.06
CA THR A 101 -10.33 -2.24 27.97
C THR A 101 -10.14 -3.68 28.47
N VAL A 102 -11.19 -4.49 28.34
CA VAL A 102 -11.18 -5.93 28.60
C VAL A 102 -11.04 -6.66 27.27
N GLN A 103 -9.99 -7.47 27.16
CA GLN A 103 -9.79 -8.31 25.96
C GLN A 103 -10.74 -9.50 25.99
N PRO A 104 -11.21 -9.96 24.81
CA PRO A 104 -12.05 -11.14 24.72
C PRO A 104 -11.30 -12.38 25.21
N THR A 105 -12.05 -13.29 25.79
CA THR A 105 -11.55 -14.63 26.17
C THR A 105 -11.27 -15.48 24.93
N GLU A 106 -10.55 -16.60 25.13
CA GLU A 106 -10.31 -17.57 24.06
C GLU A 106 -11.63 -18.16 23.54
N GLU A 107 -12.59 -18.42 24.42
CA GLU A 107 -13.91 -18.95 24.06
C GLU A 107 -14.72 -17.94 23.22
N GLU A 108 -14.75 -16.66 23.62
CA GLU A 108 -15.40 -15.59 22.87
C GLU A 108 -14.73 -15.40 21.50
N SER A 109 -13.41 -15.46 21.43
CA SER A 109 -12.65 -15.37 20.18
C SER A 109 -12.92 -16.54 19.24
N ALA A 110 -12.98 -17.76 19.78
CA ALA A 110 -13.32 -18.95 19.01
C ALA A 110 -14.78 -18.91 18.50
N ALA A 111 -15.71 -18.46 19.34
CA ALA A 111 -17.11 -18.32 18.96
C ALA A 111 -17.30 -17.26 17.85
N ALA A 112 -16.60 -16.12 17.94
CA ALA A 112 -16.66 -15.08 16.91
C ALA A 112 -16.09 -15.58 15.57
N LEU A 113 -14.98 -16.28 15.59
CA LEU A 113 -14.37 -16.87 14.40
C LEU A 113 -15.30 -17.92 13.77
N GLN A 114 -15.89 -18.80 14.58
CA GLN A 114 -16.82 -19.82 14.08
C GLN A 114 -18.05 -19.17 13.44
N LYS A 115 -18.60 -18.13 14.05
CA LYS A 115 -19.73 -17.36 13.47
C LYS A 115 -19.37 -16.76 12.11
N ALA A 116 -18.17 -16.22 11.94
CA ALA A 116 -17.73 -15.69 10.65
C ALA A 116 -17.58 -16.79 9.60
N LYS A 117 -17.06 -17.96 9.97
CA LYS A 117 -16.98 -19.13 9.08
C LYS A 117 -18.34 -19.64 8.67
N ASP A 118 -19.27 -19.75 9.61
CA ASP A 118 -20.65 -20.20 9.31
C ASP A 118 -21.37 -19.21 8.38
N ALA A 119 -21.18 -17.90 8.60
CA ALA A 119 -21.71 -16.85 7.72
C ALA A 119 -21.09 -16.93 6.30
N ALA A 120 -19.79 -17.11 6.20
CA ALA A 120 -19.11 -17.25 4.91
C ALA A 120 -19.61 -18.49 4.14
N ASN A 121 -19.80 -19.63 4.82
CA ASN A 121 -20.34 -20.84 4.20
C ASN A 121 -21.79 -20.66 3.72
N ALA A 122 -22.64 -20.01 4.53
CA ALA A 122 -24.01 -19.72 4.14
C ALA A 122 -24.07 -18.75 2.95
N ALA A 123 -23.21 -17.73 2.92
CA ALA A 123 -23.07 -16.81 1.80
C ALA A 123 -22.58 -17.52 0.52
N LEU A 124 -21.63 -18.44 0.63
CA LEU A 124 -21.15 -19.24 -0.51
C LEU A 124 -22.27 -20.05 -1.16
N GLU A 125 -23.15 -20.65 -0.37
CA GLU A 125 -24.30 -21.41 -0.90
C GLU A 125 -25.29 -20.51 -1.65
N GLN A 126 -25.50 -19.25 -1.20
CA GLN A 126 -26.32 -18.28 -1.93
C GLN A 126 -25.68 -17.91 -3.28
N VAL A 127 -24.36 -17.65 -3.29
CA VAL A 127 -23.62 -17.35 -4.52
C VAL A 127 -23.63 -18.51 -5.49
N LYS A 128 -23.46 -19.76 -5.01
CA LYS A 128 -23.60 -20.98 -5.83
C LYS A 128 -25.03 -21.16 -6.33
N GLY A 129 -26.02 -20.64 -5.62
CA GLY A 129 -27.41 -20.58 -6.04
C GLY A 129 -27.70 -19.53 -7.13
N GLY A 130 -26.69 -18.73 -7.51
CA GLY A 130 -26.76 -17.73 -8.58
C GLY A 130 -27.06 -16.31 -8.08
N GLU A 131 -26.98 -16.05 -6.77
CA GLU A 131 -27.12 -14.70 -6.25
C GLU A 131 -25.83 -13.89 -6.46
N LEU A 132 -25.98 -12.60 -6.73
CA LEU A 132 -24.84 -11.70 -6.89
C LEU A 132 -24.18 -11.44 -5.54
N LEU A 133 -22.85 -11.53 -5.49
CA LEU A 133 -22.07 -11.36 -4.25
C LEU A 133 -22.38 -10.03 -3.54
N VAL A 134 -22.52 -8.94 -4.30
CA VAL A 134 -22.90 -7.61 -3.75
C VAL A 134 -24.28 -7.59 -3.07
N LYS A 135 -25.21 -8.44 -3.49
CA LYS A 135 -26.52 -8.58 -2.82
C LYS A 135 -26.40 -9.43 -1.56
N VAL A 136 -25.72 -10.58 -1.68
CA VAL A 136 -25.46 -11.47 -0.57
C VAL A 136 -24.76 -10.73 0.58
N ALA A 137 -23.79 -9.87 0.28
CA ALA A 137 -23.07 -9.10 1.29
C ALA A 137 -23.96 -8.27 2.21
N LYS A 138 -25.07 -7.73 1.70
CA LYS A 138 -26.01 -6.91 2.48
C LYS A 138 -26.71 -7.68 3.60
N ASP A 139 -26.93 -8.98 3.40
CA ASP A 139 -27.59 -9.84 4.38
C ASP A 139 -26.70 -10.15 5.57
N TYR A 140 -25.37 -9.89 5.42
CA TYR A 140 -24.36 -10.18 6.43
C TYR A 140 -23.76 -8.94 7.11
N GLU A 141 -24.26 -7.75 6.83
CA GLU A 141 -23.84 -6.54 7.58
C GLU A 141 -24.23 -6.65 9.07
N PRO A 142 -23.41 -6.19 10.00
CA PRO A 142 -22.12 -5.51 9.81
C PRO A 142 -20.90 -6.46 9.86
N ILE A 143 -21.08 -7.78 9.92
CA ILE A 143 -19.96 -8.74 10.05
C ILE A 143 -19.26 -9.01 8.70
N GLY A 144 -19.96 -8.80 7.59
CA GLY A 144 -19.46 -8.94 6.23
C GLY A 144 -19.26 -7.57 5.58
N THR A 145 -18.11 -7.36 4.95
CA THR A 145 -17.80 -6.15 4.18
C THR A 145 -17.50 -6.53 2.74
N TYR A 146 -18.26 -5.96 1.80
CA TYR A 146 -18.07 -6.18 0.37
C TYR A 146 -16.99 -5.27 -0.21
N SER A 147 -16.19 -5.80 -1.14
CA SER A 147 -15.30 -5.04 -2.01
C SER A 147 -15.20 -5.68 -3.38
N HIS A 148 -14.87 -4.85 -4.39
CA HIS A 148 -14.71 -5.26 -5.79
C HIS A 148 -13.45 -4.61 -6.38
N PRO A 149 -12.26 -5.18 -6.18
CA PRO A 149 -11.05 -4.73 -6.86
C PRO A 149 -11.10 -5.10 -8.35
N GLU A 150 -11.34 -4.10 -9.21
CA GLU A 150 -11.34 -4.29 -10.67
C GLU A 150 -9.92 -4.46 -11.24
N ALA A 151 -8.90 -3.93 -10.55
CA ALA A 151 -7.49 -4.04 -10.87
C ALA A 151 -6.67 -4.30 -9.61
N GLY A 152 -7.08 -5.33 -8.86
CA GLY A 152 -6.39 -5.75 -7.66
C GLY A 152 -4.98 -6.26 -7.94
N THR A 153 -4.03 -5.89 -7.10
CA THR A 153 -2.62 -6.30 -7.20
C THR A 153 -2.30 -7.45 -6.26
N TYR A 154 -1.26 -8.20 -6.60
CA TYR A 154 -0.76 -9.29 -5.74
C TYR A 154 -0.05 -8.74 -4.50
N SER A 155 -0.52 -9.08 -3.31
CA SER A 155 0.10 -8.73 -2.03
C SER A 155 0.79 -9.90 -1.33
N GLY A 156 0.56 -11.13 -1.81
CA GLY A 156 1.08 -12.35 -1.20
C GLY A 156 0.29 -12.85 0.01
N ASP A 157 -0.84 -12.23 0.34
CA ASP A 157 -1.78 -12.73 1.33
C ASP A 157 -2.58 -13.95 0.82
N ALA A 158 -3.37 -14.57 1.68
CA ALA A 158 -4.11 -15.78 1.33
C ALA A 158 -5.15 -15.53 0.22
N ALA A 159 -5.83 -14.37 0.21
CA ALA A 159 -6.81 -14.03 -0.81
C ALA A 159 -6.15 -13.83 -2.17
N THR A 160 -5.10 -12.99 -2.24
CA THR A 160 -4.41 -12.72 -3.51
C THR A 160 -3.63 -13.93 -4.02
N LYS A 161 -3.12 -14.82 -3.15
CA LYS A 161 -2.55 -16.12 -3.57
C LYS A 161 -3.56 -16.97 -4.30
N TRP A 162 -4.80 -17.02 -3.80
CA TRP A 162 -5.87 -17.77 -4.47
C TRP A 162 -6.29 -17.09 -5.78
N VAL A 163 -6.50 -15.76 -5.77
CA VAL A 163 -6.93 -15.01 -6.95
C VAL A 163 -5.90 -15.05 -8.09
N PHE A 164 -4.60 -15.05 -7.76
CA PHE A 164 -3.51 -15.05 -8.75
C PHE A 164 -3.01 -16.44 -9.13
N ASP A 165 -3.68 -17.50 -8.67
CA ASP A 165 -3.38 -18.86 -9.13
C ASP A 165 -3.75 -19.01 -10.62
N GLU A 166 -2.83 -19.54 -11.43
CA GLU A 166 -3.00 -19.65 -12.89
C GLU A 166 -4.12 -20.61 -13.31
N SER A 167 -4.62 -21.44 -12.40
CA SER A 167 -5.73 -22.36 -12.66
C SER A 167 -7.10 -21.70 -12.55
N ARG A 168 -7.20 -20.46 -12.06
CA ARG A 168 -8.49 -19.77 -11.87
C ARG A 168 -9.22 -19.52 -13.17
N GLN A 169 -10.55 -19.74 -13.12
CA GLN A 169 -11.46 -19.48 -14.22
C GLN A 169 -12.54 -18.49 -13.77
N GLU A 170 -13.08 -17.73 -14.72
CA GLU A 170 -14.18 -16.82 -14.45
C GLU A 170 -15.34 -17.53 -13.75
N GLY A 171 -15.81 -16.95 -12.65
CA GLY A 171 -16.85 -17.51 -11.81
C GLY A 171 -16.36 -18.47 -10.72
N ASP A 172 -15.06 -18.79 -10.65
CA ASP A 172 -14.53 -19.56 -9.53
C ASP A 172 -14.79 -18.85 -8.21
N THR A 173 -15.24 -19.62 -7.21
CA THR A 173 -15.56 -19.13 -5.87
C THR A 173 -14.88 -19.98 -4.81
N GLU A 174 -14.39 -19.34 -3.75
CA GLU A 174 -13.71 -20.03 -2.65
C GLU A 174 -13.86 -19.24 -1.35
N ILE A 175 -13.83 -19.96 -0.23
CA ILE A 175 -13.65 -19.39 1.09
C ILE A 175 -12.17 -19.53 1.48
N VAL A 176 -11.52 -18.40 1.74
CA VAL A 176 -10.12 -18.36 2.12
C VAL A 176 -9.98 -17.76 3.51
N GLU A 177 -9.26 -18.47 4.41
CA GLU A 177 -9.02 -18.03 5.77
C GLU A 177 -7.66 -17.31 5.88
N ASN A 178 -7.67 -16.16 6.58
CA ASN A 178 -6.45 -15.42 6.90
C ASN A 178 -6.53 -14.89 8.35
N GLY A 179 -6.07 -15.67 9.28
CA GLY A 179 -6.23 -15.38 10.72
C GLY A 179 -7.69 -15.32 11.12
N THR A 180 -8.15 -14.15 11.59
CA THR A 180 -9.56 -13.92 11.95
C THR A 180 -10.42 -13.37 10.81
N SER A 181 -9.82 -13.11 9.65
CA SER A 181 -10.57 -12.69 8.45
C SER A 181 -10.91 -13.90 7.60
N ILE A 182 -12.18 -14.04 7.24
CA ILE A 182 -12.67 -15.07 6.34
C ILE A 182 -13.14 -14.39 5.08
N TYR A 183 -12.53 -14.73 3.95
CA TYR A 183 -12.85 -14.15 2.64
C TYR A 183 -13.72 -15.12 1.84
N LEU A 184 -14.85 -14.66 1.35
CA LEU A 184 -15.56 -15.30 0.25
C LEU A 184 -15.20 -14.56 -1.02
N LEU A 185 -14.57 -15.25 -1.95
CA LEU A 185 -14.01 -14.70 -3.19
C LEU A 185 -14.80 -15.18 -4.40
N VAL A 186 -14.96 -14.30 -5.39
CA VAL A 186 -15.44 -14.62 -6.74
C VAL A 186 -14.42 -14.05 -7.73
N PHE A 187 -13.82 -14.91 -8.53
CA PHE A 187 -12.83 -14.53 -9.53
C PHE A 187 -13.50 -14.16 -10.86
N HIS A 188 -13.08 -13.08 -11.50
CA HIS A 188 -13.54 -12.67 -12.83
C HIS A 188 -12.45 -12.81 -13.89
N SER A 189 -11.31 -12.15 -13.70
CA SER A 189 -10.22 -12.21 -14.67
C SER A 189 -8.87 -11.85 -14.06
N ARG A 190 -7.82 -12.28 -14.73
CA ARG A 190 -6.44 -11.84 -14.48
C ARG A 190 -5.81 -11.44 -15.81
N THR A 191 -5.21 -10.27 -15.87
CA THR A 191 -4.60 -9.73 -17.08
C THR A 191 -3.30 -9.00 -16.74
N ARG A 192 -2.39 -8.93 -17.71
CA ARG A 192 -1.23 -8.06 -17.57
C ARG A 192 -1.70 -6.60 -17.43
N ASN A 193 -1.11 -5.86 -16.50
CA ASN A 193 -1.41 -4.46 -16.29
C ASN A 193 -0.74 -3.60 -17.37
N ASP A 194 -1.35 -3.58 -18.56
CA ASP A 194 -0.90 -2.79 -19.70
C ASP A 194 -1.51 -1.38 -19.62
N TYR A 195 -0.66 -0.37 -19.54
CA TYR A 195 -1.08 1.02 -19.60
C TYR A 195 -0.10 1.83 -20.46
N ASN A 196 -0.64 2.85 -21.12
CA ASN A 196 0.18 3.78 -21.88
C ASN A 196 0.90 4.73 -20.91
N THR A 197 2.22 4.81 -21.02
CA THR A 197 2.99 5.83 -20.34
C THR A 197 2.92 7.14 -21.12
N VAL A 198 2.85 8.26 -20.40
CA VAL A 198 2.89 9.60 -20.96
C VAL A 198 4.06 10.37 -20.35
N ASP A 199 4.83 11.06 -21.21
CA ASP A 199 5.82 12.03 -20.75
C ASP A 199 5.11 13.35 -20.51
N VAL A 200 5.09 13.80 -19.26
CA VAL A 200 4.41 15.04 -18.84
C VAL A 200 5.44 16.03 -18.37
N ARG A 201 5.41 17.24 -18.95
CA ARG A 201 6.17 18.38 -18.44
C ARG A 201 5.22 19.42 -17.90
N HIS A 202 5.53 19.98 -16.75
CA HIS A 202 4.75 21.05 -16.14
C HIS A 202 5.66 22.20 -15.71
N ILE A 203 5.09 23.41 -15.70
CA ILE A 203 5.71 24.58 -15.08
C ILE A 203 4.85 24.95 -13.87
N LEU A 204 5.46 24.91 -12.69
CA LEU A 204 4.80 25.30 -11.45
C LEU A 204 5.13 26.76 -11.13
N PHE A 205 4.12 27.60 -11.13
CA PHE A 205 4.23 28.95 -10.60
C PHE A 205 3.83 28.92 -9.12
N LYS A 206 4.79 29.20 -8.25
CA LYS A 206 4.51 29.34 -6.81
C LYS A 206 4.11 30.80 -6.55
N VAL A 207 2.87 30.99 -6.13
CA VAL A 207 2.36 32.29 -5.68
C VAL A 207 2.65 32.45 -4.20
N ASP A 208 3.16 33.62 -3.81
CA ASP A 208 3.32 33.98 -2.39
C ASP A 208 1.97 34.41 -1.84
N THR A 209 1.38 33.59 -0.99
CA THR A 209 0.11 33.83 -0.32
C THR A 209 0.30 34.33 1.13
N THR A 210 1.53 34.72 1.50
CA THR A 210 1.84 35.20 2.85
C THR A 210 1.02 36.45 3.16
N GLY A 211 0.20 36.39 4.18
CA GLY A 211 -0.66 37.48 4.61
C GLY A 211 -2.01 37.61 3.87
N LEU A 212 -2.31 36.68 2.95
CA LEU A 212 -3.63 36.60 2.33
C LEU A 212 -4.59 35.76 3.22
N ASP A 213 -5.86 36.19 3.26
CA ASP A 213 -6.91 35.42 3.91
C ASP A 213 -7.41 34.30 2.94
N SER A 214 -7.21 33.06 3.31
CA SER A 214 -7.65 31.91 2.49
C SER A 214 -9.17 31.81 2.30
N LYS A 215 -9.94 32.65 2.99
CA LYS A 215 -11.41 32.76 2.86
C LYS A 215 -11.86 33.95 2.05
N ALA A 216 -10.95 34.79 1.62
CA ALA A 216 -11.28 35.95 0.77
C ALA A 216 -11.55 35.47 -0.66
N GLU A 217 -12.46 36.16 -1.38
CA GLU A 217 -12.83 35.82 -2.76
C GLU A 217 -11.67 35.92 -3.77
N ASP A 218 -10.61 36.67 -3.42
CA ASP A 218 -9.42 36.94 -4.24
C ASP A 218 -8.17 36.16 -3.82
N TYR A 219 -8.31 35.13 -2.99
CA TYR A 219 -7.21 34.25 -2.54
C TYR A 219 -6.69 33.33 -3.64
#